data_4f3ba06c38402996241b6dea3a3b9329
#
_entry.id   4f3ba06c38402996241b6dea3a3b9329
#
_cell.length_a   1.000
_cell.length_b   1.000
_cell.length_c   1.000
_cell.angle_alpha   90.00
_cell.angle_beta   90.00
_cell.angle_gamma   90.00
#
_symmetry.space_group_name_H-M   'P 1'
#
loop_
_entity.id
_entity.type
_entity.pdbx_description
1 polymer ?
#
loop_
_entity_poly.entity_id
_entity_poly.type
_entity_poly.pdbx_seq_one_letter_code
_entity_poly.pdbx_strand_id
1 'polypeptide(L)'
;VLEEFGELIDPKTGNPLMDRTTLIANTSNMPVAAREASIYTGLTLAEYYRDMGYDVAIMADSTSRWAEALRELSGRLEEMPAEEGFPAYLASRLSGFYERAGMMHNLNGTDGSVTIIGAVSPQGGDFSEPVTQNTKRFVRCFWGLDKSLAYARHFPAIHWLTSYSEYLNDLSPWYQDNVSPKFVDYRNRLMALLNQESSLLEIVKLIGSDVLPDDQKLILEIARVIRLGFLQQNAFHKDDTCVSMEKQFKMMDTILYLYKQARALVTMGHPMSVLKSENIFDRVIAIKYDVPNDRLELFAQYHRDIDAFYQHVLEKNA
;
A
#
# COMPACT_ATOMS: atom_id res chain seq x y z
N VAL A 1 13.75 16.71 -4.43
CA VAL A 1 13.82 16.60 -2.95
C VAL A 1 14.44 17.85 -2.33
N LEU A 2 15.66 18.26 -2.72
CA LEU A 2 16.32 19.46 -2.13
C LEU A 2 15.47 20.72 -2.20
N GLU A 3 14.89 21.03 -3.36
CA GLU A 3 14.03 22.21 -3.57
C GLU A 3 12.70 22.04 -2.81
N GLU A 4 12.01 20.94 -3.04
CA GLU A 4 10.68 20.67 -2.48
C GLU A 4 10.70 20.58 -0.94
N PHE A 5 11.69 19.92 -0.33
CA PHE A 5 11.78 19.84 1.13
C PHE A 5 12.21 21.15 1.78
N GLY A 6 12.88 22.03 1.01
CA GLY A 6 13.17 23.39 1.44
C GLY A 6 11.95 24.29 1.50
N GLU A 7 10.93 24.03 0.67
CA GLU A 7 9.68 24.79 0.61
C GLU A 7 8.60 24.24 1.58
N LEU A 8 8.68 22.94 1.91
CA LEU A 8 7.76 22.31 2.85
C LEU A 8 8.08 22.71 4.29
N ILE A 9 7.09 23.24 4.97
CA ILE A 9 7.20 23.67 6.37
C ILE A 9 6.63 22.59 7.30
N ASP A 10 7.42 22.16 8.28
CA ASP A 10 6.97 21.27 9.33
C ASP A 10 5.94 22.01 10.22
N PRO A 11 4.67 21.58 10.26
CA PRO A 11 3.62 22.26 11.02
C PRO A 11 3.87 22.27 12.54
N LYS A 12 4.74 21.39 13.05
CA LYS A 12 5.06 21.33 14.49
C LYS A 12 6.12 22.33 14.90
N THR A 13 7.11 22.56 14.04
CA THR A 13 8.26 23.43 14.36
C THR A 13 8.23 24.77 13.67
N GLY A 14 7.50 24.90 12.57
CA GLY A 14 7.48 26.09 11.71
C GLY A 14 8.75 26.26 10.86
N ASN A 15 9.66 25.28 10.88
CA ASN A 15 10.90 25.30 10.11
C ASN A 15 10.78 24.47 8.82
N PRO A 16 11.65 24.68 7.82
CA PRO A 16 11.69 23.84 6.65
C PRO A 16 11.92 22.36 7.01
N LEU A 17 11.25 21.44 6.30
CA LEU A 17 11.42 20.00 6.49
C LEU A 17 12.87 19.57 6.23
N MET A 18 13.61 20.33 5.40
CA MET A 18 15.02 20.09 5.11
C MET A 18 15.91 20.17 6.35
N ASP A 19 15.55 20.96 7.37
CA ASP A 19 16.32 21.07 8.62
C ASP A 19 16.32 19.75 9.42
N ARG A 20 15.37 18.87 9.13
CA ARG A 20 15.24 17.52 9.74
C ARG A 20 15.58 16.40 8.77
N THR A 21 16.19 16.72 7.63
CA THR A 21 16.46 15.76 6.57
C THR A 21 17.96 15.68 6.30
N THR A 22 18.50 14.47 6.32
CA THR A 22 19.86 14.19 5.88
C THR A 22 19.82 13.49 4.53
N LEU A 23 20.49 14.06 3.52
CA LEU A 23 20.59 13.47 2.18
C LEU A 23 21.96 12.84 1.99
N ILE A 24 21.95 11.54 1.63
CA ILE A 24 23.17 10.79 1.27
C ILE A 24 23.05 10.47 -0.22
N ALA A 25 23.77 11.25 -1.04
CA ALA A 25 23.79 11.05 -2.47
C ALA A 25 24.86 10.03 -2.86
N ASN A 26 24.47 9.05 -3.67
CA ASN A 26 25.32 7.99 -4.16
C ASN A 26 25.15 7.87 -5.66
N THR A 27 26.12 8.39 -6.43
CA THR A 27 26.07 8.44 -7.89
C THR A 27 26.88 7.30 -8.50
N SER A 28 26.53 6.90 -9.73
CA SER A 28 27.15 5.76 -10.43
C SER A 28 28.65 5.93 -10.73
N ASN A 29 29.17 7.18 -10.73
CA ASN A 29 30.55 7.49 -10.93
C ASN A 29 31.40 7.46 -9.65
N MET A 30 30.78 7.24 -8.49
CA MET A 30 31.54 7.10 -7.23
C MET A 30 32.28 5.76 -7.16
N PRO A 31 33.39 5.68 -6.43
CA PRO A 31 34.09 4.42 -6.18
C PRO A 31 33.14 3.38 -5.56
N VAL A 32 33.30 2.12 -5.98
CA VAL A 32 32.41 1.03 -5.52
C VAL A 32 32.38 0.87 -3.99
N ALA A 33 33.54 1.05 -3.34
CA ALA A 33 33.62 1.00 -1.87
C ALA A 33 32.83 2.13 -1.20
N ALA A 34 32.78 3.32 -1.78
CA ALA A 34 31.99 4.43 -1.28
C ALA A 34 30.48 4.16 -1.47
N ARG A 35 30.11 3.55 -2.61
CA ARG A 35 28.71 3.14 -2.86
C ARG A 35 28.25 2.07 -1.87
N GLU A 36 29.11 1.11 -1.57
CA GLU A 36 28.82 0.08 -0.56
C GLU A 36 28.74 0.67 0.85
N ALA A 37 29.66 1.54 1.25
CA ALA A 37 29.70 2.14 2.57
C ALA A 37 28.55 3.13 2.86
N SER A 38 27.95 3.72 1.82
CA SER A 38 26.94 4.79 1.97
C SER A 38 25.72 4.36 2.76
N ILE A 39 25.29 3.10 2.63
CA ILE A 39 24.13 2.57 3.33
C ILE A 39 24.37 2.48 4.85
N TYR A 40 25.58 2.09 5.25
CA TYR A 40 25.95 2.04 6.67
C TYR A 40 26.11 3.44 7.27
N THR A 41 26.55 4.41 6.48
CA THR A 41 26.61 5.82 6.90
C THR A 41 25.19 6.32 7.24
N GLY A 42 24.23 6.07 6.35
CA GLY A 42 22.82 6.43 6.60
C GLY A 42 22.26 5.74 7.84
N LEU A 43 22.53 4.46 7.98
CA LEU A 43 22.07 3.67 9.13
C LEU A 43 22.66 4.17 10.44
N THR A 44 23.97 4.46 10.47
CA THR A 44 24.65 4.99 11.66
C THR A 44 24.06 6.31 12.11
N LEU A 45 23.77 7.23 11.18
CA LEU A 45 23.12 8.50 11.49
C LEU A 45 21.70 8.28 12.04
N ALA A 46 20.94 7.38 11.44
CA ALA A 46 19.59 7.07 11.90
C ALA A 46 19.59 6.49 13.32
N GLU A 47 20.48 5.55 13.61
CA GLU A 47 20.63 4.97 14.93
C GLU A 47 21.10 6.00 15.98
N TYR A 48 21.98 6.91 15.60
CA TYR A 48 22.41 7.99 16.48
C TYR A 48 21.21 8.86 16.93
N TYR A 49 20.35 9.27 16.00
CA TYR A 49 19.15 10.03 16.34
C TYR A 49 18.11 9.18 17.11
N ARG A 50 17.95 7.91 16.77
CA ARG A 50 17.10 6.97 17.54
C ARG A 50 17.55 6.92 19.01
N ASP A 51 18.85 6.80 19.25
CA ASP A 51 19.40 6.70 20.60
C ASP A 51 19.27 8.02 21.38
N MET A 52 19.03 9.14 20.70
CA MET A 52 18.63 10.41 21.29
C MET A 52 17.12 10.53 21.59
N GLY A 53 16.32 9.51 21.26
CA GLY A 53 14.88 9.49 21.49
C GLY A 53 14.02 10.01 20.34
N TYR A 54 14.56 10.01 19.10
CA TYR A 54 13.80 10.41 17.91
C TYR A 54 13.26 9.21 17.14
N ASP A 55 12.14 9.43 16.45
CA ASP A 55 11.65 8.53 15.42
C ASP A 55 12.25 8.90 14.06
N VAL A 56 12.99 7.97 13.46
CA VAL A 56 13.75 8.21 12.24
C VAL A 56 13.23 7.33 11.12
N ALA A 57 13.01 7.90 9.93
CA ALA A 57 12.69 7.17 8.71
C ALA A 57 13.88 7.18 7.75
N ILE A 58 14.32 6.00 7.31
CA ILE A 58 15.29 5.81 6.24
C ILE A 58 14.56 5.45 4.96
N MET A 59 14.78 6.21 3.90
CA MET A 59 14.29 5.92 2.56
C MET A 59 15.50 5.59 1.68
N ALA A 60 15.72 4.29 1.40
CA ALA A 60 16.83 3.80 0.61
C ALA A 60 16.38 3.51 -0.83
N ASP A 61 16.66 4.42 -1.75
CA ASP A 61 16.34 4.27 -3.18
C ASP A 61 17.66 4.19 -3.98
N SER A 62 18.09 3.02 -4.42
CA SER A 62 17.50 1.70 -4.17
C SER A 62 18.55 0.75 -3.59
N THR A 63 18.09 -0.22 -2.81
CA THR A 63 18.98 -1.28 -2.28
C THR A 63 19.54 -2.18 -3.38
N SER A 64 18.90 -2.25 -4.56
CA SER A 64 19.42 -2.93 -5.74
C SER A 64 20.76 -2.35 -6.18
N ARG A 65 20.95 -1.02 -6.13
CA ARG A 65 22.23 -0.37 -6.47
C ARG A 65 23.31 -0.68 -5.46
N TRP A 66 22.95 -0.82 -4.20
CA TRP A 66 23.88 -1.30 -3.19
C TRP A 66 24.28 -2.77 -3.43
N ALA A 67 23.35 -3.64 -3.78
CA ALA A 67 23.64 -5.02 -4.12
C ALA A 67 24.54 -5.13 -5.38
N GLU A 68 24.36 -4.27 -6.38
CA GLU A 68 25.27 -4.17 -7.52
C GLU A 68 26.69 -3.78 -7.08
N ALA A 69 26.84 -2.88 -6.13
CA ALA A 69 28.15 -2.51 -5.59
C ALA A 69 28.79 -3.69 -4.84
N LEU A 70 28.02 -4.46 -4.08
CA LEU A 70 28.51 -5.71 -3.45
C LEU A 70 28.99 -6.73 -4.48
N ARG A 71 28.22 -6.92 -5.58
CA ARG A 71 28.61 -7.83 -6.67
C ARG A 71 29.89 -7.38 -7.36
N GLU A 72 30.04 -6.08 -7.64
CA GLU A 72 31.25 -5.52 -8.23
C GLU A 72 32.48 -5.70 -7.31
N LEU A 73 32.27 -5.44 -6.00
CA LEU A 73 33.37 -5.57 -5.02
C LEU A 73 33.81 -7.03 -4.88
N SER A 74 32.90 -7.98 -4.75
CA SER A 74 33.23 -9.42 -4.64
C SER A 74 33.92 -9.93 -5.90
N GLY A 75 33.52 -9.47 -7.10
CA GLY A 75 34.20 -9.79 -8.34
C GLY A 75 35.62 -9.27 -8.41
N ARG A 76 35.90 -8.06 -7.89
CA ARG A 76 37.28 -7.52 -7.80
C ARG A 76 38.13 -8.24 -6.77
N LEU A 77 37.54 -8.83 -5.75
CA LEU A 77 38.20 -9.64 -4.73
C LEU A 77 38.35 -11.11 -5.14
N GLU A 78 37.89 -11.45 -6.35
CA GLU A 78 37.94 -12.81 -6.90
C GLU A 78 37.22 -13.84 -6.00
N GLU A 79 36.17 -13.40 -5.26
CA GLU A 79 35.35 -14.27 -4.46
C GLU A 79 34.49 -15.18 -5.37
N MET A 80 34.16 -16.39 -4.89
CA MET A 80 33.34 -17.32 -5.64
C MET A 80 31.91 -16.75 -5.76
N PRO A 81 31.41 -16.53 -6.99
CA PRO A 81 30.07 -16.00 -7.19
C PRO A 81 29.01 -17.06 -6.85
N ALA A 82 27.91 -16.61 -6.26
CA ALA A 82 26.70 -17.40 -6.09
C ALA A 82 25.69 -17.08 -7.22
N GLU A 83 24.40 -17.13 -6.91
CA GLU A 83 23.31 -16.91 -7.86
C GLU A 83 23.41 -15.54 -8.57
N GLU A 84 23.31 -15.55 -9.89
CA GLU A 84 23.43 -14.36 -10.77
C GLU A 84 24.70 -13.50 -10.56
N GLY A 85 25.77 -14.11 -10.08
CA GLY A 85 27.03 -13.42 -9.83
C GLY A 85 27.08 -12.57 -8.56
N PHE A 86 26.07 -12.63 -7.71
CA PHE A 86 26.08 -12.01 -6.40
C PHE A 86 26.96 -12.80 -5.41
N PRO A 87 27.52 -12.14 -4.38
CA PRO A 87 28.25 -12.87 -3.34
C PRO A 87 27.30 -13.75 -2.50
N ALA A 88 27.82 -14.87 -2.01
CA ALA A 88 27.06 -15.80 -1.18
C ALA A 88 26.49 -15.17 0.11
N TYR A 89 27.13 -14.09 0.58
CA TYR A 89 26.69 -13.34 1.77
C TYR A 89 25.66 -12.21 1.49
N LEU A 90 25.12 -12.10 0.27
CA LEU A 90 24.11 -11.09 -0.06
C LEU A 90 22.93 -11.13 0.92
N ALA A 91 22.40 -12.34 1.18
CA ALA A 91 21.27 -12.53 2.09
C ALA A 91 21.56 -12.01 3.51
N SER A 92 22.73 -12.34 4.06
CA SER A 92 23.11 -11.88 5.41
C SER A 92 23.36 -10.36 5.48
N ARG A 93 23.84 -9.75 4.40
CA ARG A 93 24.00 -8.30 4.33
C ARG A 93 22.65 -7.57 4.30
N LEU A 94 21.70 -8.06 3.48
CA LEU A 94 20.34 -7.52 3.43
C LEU A 94 19.62 -7.70 4.78
N SER A 95 19.71 -8.88 5.38
CA SER A 95 19.15 -9.14 6.70
C SER A 95 19.72 -8.17 7.74
N GLY A 96 21.06 -8.05 7.81
CA GLY A 96 21.73 -7.15 8.75
C GLY A 96 21.37 -5.67 8.57
N PHE A 97 20.99 -5.25 7.38
CA PHE A 97 20.48 -3.90 7.14
C PHE A 97 19.04 -3.74 7.65
N TYR A 98 18.12 -4.63 7.27
CA TYR A 98 16.70 -4.49 7.64
C TYR A 98 16.43 -4.79 9.11
N GLU A 99 17.20 -5.66 9.77
CA GLU A 99 17.01 -5.96 11.20
C GLU A 99 17.31 -4.77 12.13
N ARG A 100 17.98 -3.72 11.60
CA ARG A 100 18.23 -2.49 12.36
C ARG A 100 16.98 -1.62 12.53
N ALA A 101 15.93 -1.89 11.78
CA ALA A 101 14.62 -1.25 11.95
C ALA A 101 13.94 -1.76 13.23
N GLY A 102 13.38 -0.87 14.01
CA GLY A 102 12.65 -1.21 15.22
C GLY A 102 12.58 -0.08 16.22
N MET A 103 11.85 -0.33 17.29
CA MET A 103 11.73 0.56 18.44
C MET A 103 12.71 0.12 19.54
N MET A 104 13.36 1.07 20.17
CA MET A 104 14.34 0.83 21.22
C MET A 104 14.03 1.65 22.46
N HIS A 105 14.19 1.03 23.64
CA HIS A 105 14.29 1.74 24.92
C HIS A 105 15.76 2.13 25.13
N ASN A 106 16.02 3.41 25.10
CA ASN A 106 17.37 3.95 25.16
C ASN A 106 17.92 3.98 26.59
N LEU A 107 19.25 3.94 26.71
CA LEU A 107 19.92 4.00 28.01
C LEU A 107 19.63 5.28 28.82
N ASN A 108 19.27 6.37 28.14
CA ASN A 108 18.88 7.64 28.74
C ASN A 108 17.42 7.67 29.22
N GLY A 109 16.68 6.56 29.10
CA GLY A 109 15.26 6.44 29.49
C GLY A 109 14.25 7.00 28.50
N THR A 110 14.68 7.34 27.27
CA THR A 110 13.78 7.72 26.16
C THR A 110 13.50 6.55 25.25
N ASP A 111 12.41 6.61 24.50
CA ASP A 111 12.10 5.70 23.41
C ASP A 111 12.47 6.35 22.08
N GLY A 112 12.96 5.56 21.15
CA GLY A 112 13.25 5.99 19.78
C GLY A 112 13.06 4.86 18.79
N SER A 113 12.81 5.19 17.52
CA SER A 113 12.58 4.17 16.50
C SER A 113 13.34 4.46 15.20
N VAL A 114 13.62 3.39 14.45
CA VAL A 114 14.08 3.46 13.05
C VAL A 114 13.09 2.68 12.19
N THR A 115 12.54 3.37 11.20
CA THR A 115 11.73 2.76 10.14
C THR A 115 12.51 2.76 8.85
N ILE A 116 12.65 1.60 8.20
CA ILE A 116 13.37 1.47 6.93
C ILE A 116 12.39 1.19 5.80
N ILE A 117 12.41 2.05 4.78
CA ILE A 117 11.68 1.87 3.52
C ILE A 117 12.74 1.68 2.42
N GLY A 118 12.95 0.43 2.01
CA GLY A 118 13.91 0.09 0.97
C GLY A 118 13.21 -0.12 -0.38
N ALA A 119 13.58 0.66 -1.38
CA ALA A 119 13.16 0.41 -2.75
C ALA A 119 14.03 -0.69 -3.38
N VAL A 120 13.39 -1.61 -4.09
CA VAL A 120 14.05 -2.64 -4.91
C VAL A 120 13.63 -2.41 -6.35
N SER A 121 14.60 -2.46 -7.26
CA SER A 121 14.38 -2.19 -8.69
C SER A 121 14.75 -3.43 -9.52
N PRO A 122 13.92 -4.49 -9.53
CA PRO A 122 14.21 -5.69 -10.29
C PRO A 122 14.19 -5.41 -11.78
N GLN A 123 15.16 -5.96 -12.52
CA GLN A 123 15.23 -5.80 -13.98
C GLN A 123 13.98 -6.41 -14.65
N GLY A 124 13.36 -5.66 -15.56
CA GLY A 124 12.15 -6.13 -16.23
C GLY A 124 10.91 -6.26 -15.35
N GLY A 125 11.01 -6.00 -14.06
CA GLY A 125 9.94 -6.25 -13.07
C GLY A 125 9.88 -7.71 -12.62
N ASP A 126 10.97 -8.45 -12.78
CA ASP A 126 11.07 -9.85 -12.37
C ASP A 126 11.37 -9.95 -10.87
N PHE A 127 10.36 -10.28 -10.08
CA PHE A 127 10.49 -10.47 -8.63
C PHE A 127 11.22 -11.77 -8.24
N SER A 128 11.64 -12.60 -9.20
CA SER A 128 12.41 -13.82 -8.90
C SER A 128 13.92 -13.56 -8.75
N GLU A 129 14.40 -12.36 -9.08
CA GLU A 129 15.80 -12.00 -8.93
C GLU A 129 16.29 -12.10 -7.47
N PRO A 130 17.60 -12.42 -7.22
CA PRO A 130 18.09 -12.71 -5.89
C PRO A 130 17.92 -11.59 -4.86
N VAL A 131 18.07 -10.31 -5.26
CA VAL A 131 17.95 -9.17 -4.35
C VAL A 131 16.51 -9.05 -3.85
N THR A 132 15.54 -9.11 -4.75
CA THR A 132 14.11 -9.04 -4.43
C THR A 132 13.67 -10.22 -3.58
N GLN A 133 14.08 -11.43 -3.94
CA GLN A 133 13.72 -12.65 -3.20
C GLN A 133 14.30 -12.65 -1.78
N ASN A 134 15.56 -12.25 -1.61
CA ASN A 134 16.16 -12.16 -0.29
C ASN A 134 15.53 -11.02 0.53
N THR A 135 15.25 -9.87 -0.08
CA THR A 135 14.56 -8.76 0.61
C THR A 135 13.21 -9.23 1.15
N LYS A 136 12.38 -9.89 0.33
CA LYS A 136 11.08 -10.41 0.75
C LYS A 136 11.12 -11.40 1.90
N ARG A 137 12.24 -12.09 2.12
CA ARG A 137 12.41 -13.00 3.27
C ARG A 137 12.59 -12.28 4.59
N PHE A 138 13.11 -11.05 4.58
CA PHE A 138 13.47 -10.32 5.79
C PHE A 138 12.53 -9.18 6.14
N VAL A 139 11.74 -8.68 5.15
CA VAL A 139 10.79 -7.60 5.39
C VAL A 139 9.41 -8.15 5.71
N ARG A 140 8.76 -7.60 6.71
CA ARG A 140 7.40 -7.95 7.12
C ARG A 140 6.31 -7.23 6.32
N CYS A 141 6.69 -6.22 5.54
CA CYS A 141 5.79 -5.49 4.65
C CYS A 141 6.42 -5.33 3.28
N PHE A 142 5.67 -5.63 2.23
CA PHE A 142 6.13 -5.51 0.85
C PHE A 142 5.05 -4.86 0.00
N TRP A 143 5.42 -3.82 -0.75
CA TRP A 143 4.56 -3.13 -1.70
C TRP A 143 5.01 -3.49 -3.13
N GLY A 144 4.25 -4.37 -3.77
CA GLY A 144 4.51 -4.78 -5.14
C GLY A 144 4.00 -3.72 -6.13
N LEU A 145 4.91 -2.99 -6.76
CA LEU A 145 4.55 -2.03 -7.80
C LEU A 145 4.19 -2.77 -9.10
N ASP A 146 3.10 -2.34 -9.74
CA ASP A 146 2.59 -2.94 -10.97
C ASP A 146 2.54 -1.92 -12.12
N LYS A 147 3.18 -2.28 -13.24
CA LYS A 147 3.24 -1.42 -14.44
C LYS A 147 1.87 -1.23 -15.09
N SER A 148 1.00 -2.25 -15.06
CA SER A 148 -0.33 -2.16 -15.68
C SER A 148 -1.21 -1.17 -14.95
N LEU A 149 -1.12 -1.11 -13.61
CA LEU A 149 -1.81 -0.11 -12.80
C LEU A 149 -1.30 1.30 -13.10
N ALA A 150 0.03 1.47 -13.24
CA ALA A 150 0.62 2.77 -13.59
C ALA A 150 0.17 3.24 -14.99
N TYR A 151 0.15 2.37 -15.98
CA TYR A 151 -0.35 2.69 -17.32
C TYR A 151 -1.85 2.99 -17.34
N ALA A 152 -2.63 2.33 -16.48
CA ALA A 152 -4.05 2.63 -16.29
C ALA A 152 -4.29 3.90 -15.44
N ARG A 153 -3.23 4.61 -15.03
CA ARG A 153 -3.29 5.77 -14.14
C ARG A 153 -3.99 5.49 -12.81
N HIS A 154 -3.88 4.26 -12.33
CA HIS A 154 -4.30 3.87 -10.99
C HIS A 154 -3.14 4.10 -10.02
N PHE A 155 -3.23 5.15 -9.22
CA PHE A 155 -2.20 5.50 -8.24
C PHE A 155 -2.76 5.43 -6.82
N PRO A 156 -1.94 5.02 -5.82
CA PRO A 156 -0.61 4.42 -6.00
C PRO A 156 -0.68 3.11 -6.80
N ALA A 157 0.34 2.87 -7.64
CA ALA A 157 0.38 1.68 -8.50
C ALA A 157 0.84 0.43 -7.72
N ILE A 158 0.30 0.23 -6.54
CA ILE A 158 0.59 -0.87 -5.62
C ILE A 158 -0.44 -1.97 -5.84
N HIS A 159 0.01 -3.15 -6.26
CA HIS A 159 -0.87 -4.27 -6.55
C HIS A 159 -1.29 -4.98 -5.26
N TRP A 160 -2.58 -5.00 -4.98
CA TRP A 160 -3.16 -5.47 -3.71
C TRP A 160 -3.04 -6.97 -3.45
N LEU A 161 -2.89 -7.82 -4.49
CA LEU A 161 -2.72 -9.27 -4.33
C LEU A 161 -1.25 -9.69 -4.20
N THR A 162 -0.30 -8.93 -4.75
CA THR A 162 1.13 -9.22 -4.64
C THR A 162 1.79 -8.56 -3.44
N SER A 163 1.15 -7.55 -2.89
CA SER A 163 1.59 -6.85 -1.69
C SER A 163 1.11 -7.55 -0.43
N TYR A 164 1.90 -7.48 0.64
CA TYR A 164 1.53 -8.06 1.94
C TYR A 164 2.04 -7.22 3.10
N SER A 165 1.42 -7.44 4.26
CA SER A 165 1.89 -6.96 5.56
C SER A 165 1.63 -8.04 6.60
N GLU A 166 2.66 -8.44 7.31
CA GLU A 166 2.58 -9.38 8.44
C GLU A 166 2.23 -8.68 9.76
N TYR A 167 2.24 -7.34 9.77
CA TYR A 167 1.92 -6.55 10.97
C TYR A 167 0.44 -6.59 11.36
N LEU A 168 -0.45 -7.08 10.48
CA LEU A 168 -1.89 -7.00 10.72
C LEU A 168 -2.32 -7.69 12.02
N ASN A 169 -1.73 -8.85 12.32
CA ASN A 169 -2.07 -9.61 13.54
C ASN A 169 -1.58 -8.89 14.80
N ASP A 170 -0.36 -8.35 14.76
CA ASP A 170 0.24 -7.63 15.89
C ASP A 170 -0.50 -6.31 16.16
N LEU A 171 -0.98 -5.64 15.11
CA LEU A 171 -1.69 -4.38 15.19
C LEU A 171 -3.21 -4.54 15.38
N SER A 172 -3.73 -5.75 15.32
CA SER A 172 -5.18 -6.00 15.47
C SER A 172 -5.77 -5.42 16.77
N PRO A 173 -5.14 -5.57 17.95
CA PRO A 173 -5.65 -4.93 19.18
C PRO A 173 -5.70 -3.40 19.04
N TRP A 174 -4.67 -2.80 18.46
CA TRP A 174 -4.62 -1.35 18.25
C TRP A 174 -5.76 -0.86 17.35
N TYR A 175 -6.05 -1.57 16.24
CA TYR A 175 -7.18 -1.22 15.37
C TYR A 175 -8.52 -1.36 16.08
N GLN A 176 -8.67 -2.37 16.95
CA GLN A 176 -9.89 -2.57 17.73
C GLN A 176 -10.14 -1.41 18.69
N ASP A 177 -9.10 -0.94 19.37
CA ASP A 177 -9.18 0.09 20.40
C ASP A 177 -9.29 1.51 19.80
N ASN A 178 -8.60 1.77 18.68
CA ASN A 178 -8.44 3.13 18.15
C ASN A 178 -9.29 3.43 16.92
N VAL A 179 -9.82 2.41 16.22
CA VAL A 179 -10.62 2.60 15.00
C VAL A 179 -11.97 1.90 15.13
N SER A 180 -11.99 0.58 15.09
CA SER A 180 -13.19 -0.23 15.22
C SER A 180 -12.87 -1.71 15.42
N PRO A 181 -13.64 -2.44 16.25
CA PRO A 181 -13.54 -3.90 16.36
C PRO A 181 -13.75 -4.64 15.02
N LYS A 182 -14.39 -4.01 14.05
CA LYS A 182 -14.68 -4.59 12.73
C LYS A 182 -13.63 -4.27 11.66
N PHE A 183 -12.61 -3.45 11.96
CA PHE A 183 -11.67 -2.96 10.95
C PHE A 183 -10.97 -4.10 10.21
N VAL A 184 -10.40 -5.05 10.93
CA VAL A 184 -9.68 -6.19 10.36
C VAL A 184 -10.61 -7.13 9.58
N ASP A 185 -11.83 -7.38 10.09
CA ASP A 185 -12.84 -8.17 9.37
C ASP A 185 -13.22 -7.51 8.04
N TYR A 186 -13.48 -6.22 8.03
CA TYR A 186 -13.84 -5.49 6.82
C TYR A 186 -12.72 -5.50 5.79
N ARG A 187 -11.49 -5.24 6.22
CA ARG A 187 -10.30 -5.37 5.36
C ARG A 187 -10.22 -6.77 4.73
N ASN A 188 -10.40 -7.83 5.51
CA ASN A 188 -10.32 -9.20 5.03
C ASN A 188 -11.45 -9.54 4.04
N ARG A 189 -12.64 -9.03 4.27
CA ARG A 189 -13.79 -9.19 3.34
C ARG A 189 -13.53 -8.48 2.00
N LEU A 190 -13.00 -7.27 2.01
CA LEU A 190 -12.61 -6.57 0.77
C LEU A 190 -11.52 -7.34 0.02
N MET A 191 -10.51 -7.86 0.71
CA MET A 191 -9.47 -8.70 0.09
C MET A 191 -10.03 -9.98 -0.50
N ALA A 192 -11.01 -10.62 0.16
CA ALA A 192 -11.67 -11.81 -0.38
C ALA A 192 -12.42 -11.51 -1.68
N LEU A 193 -13.09 -10.35 -1.79
CA LEU A 193 -13.75 -9.92 -3.02
C LEU A 193 -12.76 -9.64 -4.15
N LEU A 194 -11.62 -9.01 -3.87
CA LEU A 194 -10.57 -8.77 -4.86
C LEU A 194 -9.89 -10.07 -5.34
N ASN A 195 -9.72 -11.05 -4.46
CA ASN A 195 -9.25 -12.39 -4.85
C ASN A 195 -10.25 -13.10 -5.77
N GLN A 196 -11.55 -13.02 -5.44
CA GLN A 196 -12.61 -13.59 -6.29
C GLN A 196 -12.66 -12.89 -7.66
N GLU A 197 -12.53 -11.56 -7.70
CA GLU A 197 -12.41 -10.81 -8.95
C GLU A 197 -11.28 -11.34 -9.81
N SER A 198 -10.09 -11.52 -9.24
CA SER A 198 -8.92 -12.02 -10.00
C SER A 198 -9.20 -13.37 -10.66
N SER A 199 -9.84 -14.29 -9.95
CA SER A 199 -10.22 -15.59 -10.49
C SER A 199 -11.29 -15.47 -11.59
N LEU A 200 -12.25 -14.58 -11.42
CA LEU A 200 -13.31 -14.33 -12.41
C LEU A 200 -12.75 -13.68 -13.68
N LEU A 201 -11.78 -12.78 -13.56
CA LEU A 201 -11.14 -12.13 -14.71
C LEU A 201 -10.42 -13.12 -15.61
N GLU A 202 -9.87 -14.21 -15.09
CA GLU A 202 -9.30 -15.29 -15.91
C GLU A 202 -10.40 -15.98 -16.76
N ILE A 203 -11.58 -16.19 -16.18
CA ILE A 203 -12.74 -16.73 -16.89
C ILE A 203 -13.25 -15.74 -17.94
N VAL A 204 -13.37 -14.45 -17.58
CA VAL A 204 -13.82 -13.39 -18.48
C VAL A 204 -12.93 -13.25 -19.71
N LYS A 205 -11.61 -13.42 -19.57
CA LYS A 205 -10.68 -13.40 -20.70
C LYS A 205 -10.96 -14.51 -21.74
N LEU A 206 -11.53 -15.64 -21.29
CA LEU A 206 -11.79 -16.78 -22.15
C LEU A 206 -13.17 -16.76 -22.80
N ILE A 207 -14.22 -16.37 -22.07
CA ILE A 207 -15.62 -16.48 -22.50
C ILE A 207 -16.39 -15.16 -22.57
N GLY A 208 -15.78 -14.05 -22.16
CA GLY A 208 -16.43 -12.73 -22.05
C GLY A 208 -17.23 -12.54 -20.74
N SER A 209 -17.52 -11.31 -20.40
CA SER A 209 -18.24 -10.92 -19.17
C SER A 209 -19.73 -11.20 -19.25
N ASP A 210 -20.32 -11.25 -20.44
CA ASP A 210 -21.77 -11.30 -20.64
C ASP A 210 -22.37 -12.65 -20.24
N VAL A 211 -21.55 -13.71 -20.34
CA VAL A 211 -21.93 -15.11 -20.01
C VAL A 211 -21.94 -15.38 -18.50
N LEU A 212 -21.33 -14.51 -17.71
CA LEU A 212 -21.28 -14.71 -16.26
C LEU A 212 -22.69 -14.61 -15.61
N PRO A 213 -22.97 -15.41 -14.58
CA PRO A 213 -24.13 -15.24 -13.71
C PRO A 213 -24.11 -13.86 -13.01
N ASP A 214 -25.29 -13.36 -12.63
CA ASP A 214 -25.41 -12.01 -12.05
C ASP A 214 -24.71 -11.85 -10.69
N ASP A 215 -24.62 -12.89 -9.90
CA ASP A 215 -23.83 -12.92 -8.65
C ASP A 215 -22.34 -12.69 -8.91
N GLN A 216 -21.80 -13.29 -9.97
CA GLN A 216 -20.40 -13.09 -10.37
C GLN A 216 -20.18 -11.71 -11.00
N LYS A 217 -21.13 -11.22 -11.81
CA LYS A 217 -21.12 -9.83 -12.31
C LYS A 217 -21.13 -8.81 -11.18
N LEU A 218 -21.86 -9.08 -10.10
CA LEU A 218 -21.88 -8.24 -8.90
C LEU A 218 -20.51 -8.19 -8.24
N ILE A 219 -19.81 -9.32 -8.11
CA ILE A 219 -18.45 -9.36 -7.54
C ILE A 219 -17.50 -8.47 -8.36
N LEU A 220 -17.53 -8.56 -9.70
CA LEU A 220 -16.71 -7.71 -10.57
C LEU A 220 -17.03 -6.22 -10.38
N GLU A 221 -18.30 -5.87 -10.23
CA GLU A 221 -18.71 -4.48 -10.04
C GLU A 221 -18.30 -3.92 -8.67
N ILE A 222 -18.48 -4.70 -7.61
CA ILE A 222 -18.03 -4.31 -6.26
C ILE A 222 -16.50 -4.21 -6.20
N ALA A 223 -15.78 -5.12 -6.84
CA ALA A 223 -14.33 -5.02 -6.93
C ALA A 223 -13.89 -3.74 -7.69
N ARG A 224 -14.63 -3.32 -8.74
CA ARG A 224 -14.43 -2.03 -9.39
C ARG A 224 -14.62 -0.87 -8.40
N VAL A 225 -15.67 -0.91 -7.58
CA VAL A 225 -15.92 0.10 -6.53
C VAL A 225 -14.77 0.12 -5.52
N ILE A 226 -14.28 -1.03 -5.07
CA ILE A 226 -13.14 -1.11 -4.15
C ILE A 226 -11.89 -0.49 -4.79
N ARG A 227 -11.57 -0.85 -6.02
CA ARG A 227 -10.36 -0.35 -6.71
C ARG A 227 -10.39 1.15 -6.94
N LEU A 228 -11.50 1.68 -7.46
CA LEU A 228 -11.61 3.09 -7.84
C LEU A 228 -12.04 3.98 -6.68
N GLY A 229 -12.89 3.49 -5.78
CA GLY A 229 -13.44 4.26 -4.67
C GLY A 229 -12.61 4.21 -3.40
N PHE A 230 -11.77 3.18 -3.21
CA PHE A 230 -11.01 2.99 -1.98
C PHE A 230 -9.49 2.88 -2.20
N LEU A 231 -9.03 2.03 -3.13
CA LEU A 231 -7.60 1.79 -3.33
C LEU A 231 -6.91 2.89 -4.14
N GLN A 232 -7.59 3.43 -5.15
CA GLN A 232 -7.05 4.54 -5.93
C GLN A 232 -7.13 5.84 -5.14
N GLN A 233 -6.01 6.54 -5.05
CA GLN A 233 -5.90 7.84 -4.37
C GLN A 233 -5.42 8.92 -5.34
N ASN A 234 -5.90 10.15 -5.13
CA ASN A 234 -5.43 11.33 -5.83
C ASN A 234 -4.57 12.17 -4.90
N ALA A 235 -3.26 12.15 -5.14
CA ALA A 235 -2.28 12.89 -4.34
C ALA A 235 -2.46 14.42 -4.38
N PHE A 236 -3.21 14.94 -5.34
CA PHE A 236 -3.47 16.39 -5.51
C PHE A 236 -4.82 16.85 -4.93
N HIS A 237 -5.62 15.92 -4.42
CA HIS A 237 -6.91 16.26 -3.82
C HIS A 237 -6.79 16.32 -2.31
N LYS A 238 -7.15 17.48 -1.71
CA LYS A 238 -6.97 17.76 -0.27
C LYS A 238 -7.56 16.69 0.68
N ASP A 239 -8.70 16.10 0.32
CA ASP A 239 -9.42 15.13 1.14
C ASP A 239 -9.11 13.67 0.79
N ASP A 240 -8.23 13.42 -0.20
CA ASP A 240 -7.82 12.09 -0.66
C ASP A 240 -6.30 11.85 -0.53
N THR A 241 -5.50 12.91 -0.48
CA THR A 241 -4.05 12.83 -0.26
C THR A 241 -3.71 12.20 1.09
N CYS A 242 -4.42 12.60 2.16
CA CYS A 242 -4.23 12.08 3.50
C CYS A 242 -5.59 11.75 4.10
N VAL A 243 -5.88 10.47 4.25
CA VAL A 243 -7.18 9.96 4.71
C VAL A 243 -7.03 9.35 6.10
N SER A 244 -7.83 9.82 7.07
CA SER A 244 -7.82 9.29 8.43
C SER A 244 -8.28 7.83 8.49
N MET A 245 -7.82 7.07 9.49
CA MET A 245 -8.25 5.68 9.70
C MET A 245 -9.76 5.56 9.91
N GLU A 246 -10.39 6.55 10.54
CA GLU A 246 -11.84 6.59 10.72
C GLU A 246 -12.57 6.72 9.38
N LYS A 247 -12.10 7.62 8.49
CA LYS A 247 -12.68 7.76 7.15
C LYS A 247 -12.48 6.48 6.34
N GLN A 248 -11.30 5.87 6.37
CA GLN A 248 -11.03 4.60 5.70
C GLN A 248 -12.00 3.51 6.17
N PHE A 249 -12.24 3.41 7.48
CA PHE A 249 -13.19 2.45 8.03
C PHE A 249 -14.63 2.71 7.53
N LYS A 250 -15.08 3.97 7.54
CA LYS A 250 -16.42 4.33 7.03
C LYS A 250 -16.57 4.07 5.53
N MET A 251 -15.51 4.26 4.74
CA MET A 251 -15.51 3.90 3.32
C MET A 251 -15.68 2.38 3.13
N MET A 252 -14.90 1.57 3.87
CA MET A 252 -15.03 0.11 3.84
C MET A 252 -16.44 -0.34 4.27
N ASP A 253 -17.00 0.24 5.33
CA ASP A 253 -18.35 -0.04 5.80
C ASP A 253 -19.42 0.23 4.73
N THR A 254 -19.32 1.40 4.09
CA THR A 254 -20.27 1.79 3.03
C THR A 254 -20.20 0.87 1.81
N ILE A 255 -18.99 0.48 1.38
CA ILE A 255 -18.81 -0.47 0.26
C ILE A 255 -19.38 -1.85 0.61
N LEU A 256 -19.11 -2.35 1.80
CA LEU A 256 -19.64 -3.64 2.26
C LEU A 256 -21.16 -3.60 2.48
N TYR A 257 -21.69 -2.46 2.90
CA TYR A 257 -23.12 -2.24 3.01
C TYR A 257 -23.79 -2.27 1.63
N LEU A 258 -23.26 -1.56 0.64
CA LEU A 258 -23.70 -1.62 -0.75
C LEU A 258 -23.69 -3.07 -1.27
N TYR A 259 -22.57 -3.80 -1.05
CA TYR A 259 -22.47 -5.19 -1.47
C TYR A 259 -23.56 -6.07 -0.85
N LYS A 260 -23.82 -5.90 0.45
CA LYS A 260 -24.86 -6.65 1.16
C LYS A 260 -26.24 -6.44 0.53
N GLN A 261 -26.62 -5.18 0.27
CA GLN A 261 -27.94 -4.84 -0.31
C GLN A 261 -28.05 -5.30 -1.77
N ALA A 262 -27.02 -5.04 -2.58
CA ALA A 262 -27.01 -5.49 -3.97
C ALA A 262 -27.05 -7.03 -4.10
N ARG A 263 -26.34 -7.75 -3.22
CA ARG A 263 -26.37 -9.21 -3.18
C ARG A 263 -27.76 -9.75 -2.82
N ALA A 264 -28.48 -9.11 -1.91
CA ALA A 264 -29.84 -9.51 -1.58
C ALA A 264 -30.77 -9.37 -2.80
N LEU A 265 -30.68 -8.27 -3.55
CA LEU A 265 -31.46 -8.06 -4.78
C LEU A 265 -31.13 -9.12 -5.85
N VAL A 266 -29.86 -9.40 -6.10
CA VAL A 266 -29.45 -10.44 -7.05
C VAL A 266 -29.96 -11.83 -6.63
N THR A 267 -29.91 -12.14 -5.33
CA THR A 267 -30.45 -13.40 -4.80
C THR A 267 -31.96 -13.52 -4.98
N MET A 268 -32.69 -12.41 -4.97
CA MET A 268 -34.14 -12.34 -5.28
C MET A 268 -34.44 -12.42 -6.79
N GLY A 269 -33.41 -12.48 -7.65
CA GLY A 269 -33.56 -12.63 -9.10
C GLY A 269 -33.53 -11.32 -9.89
N HIS A 270 -33.21 -10.17 -9.25
CA HIS A 270 -33.05 -8.92 -9.99
C HIS A 270 -31.75 -8.93 -10.79
N PRO A 271 -31.77 -8.69 -12.11
CA PRO A 271 -30.58 -8.77 -12.94
C PRO A 271 -29.61 -7.60 -12.66
N MET A 272 -28.32 -7.86 -12.84
CA MET A 272 -27.27 -6.87 -12.59
C MET A 272 -27.40 -5.62 -13.48
N SER A 273 -28.01 -5.73 -14.65
CA SER A 273 -28.29 -4.59 -15.54
C SER A 273 -29.22 -3.55 -14.91
N VAL A 274 -30.23 -3.99 -14.17
CA VAL A 274 -31.15 -3.11 -13.43
C VAL A 274 -30.40 -2.40 -12.29
N LEU A 275 -29.58 -3.12 -11.54
CA LEU A 275 -28.80 -2.52 -10.44
C LEU A 275 -27.85 -1.43 -10.96
N LYS A 276 -27.20 -1.66 -12.11
CA LYS A 276 -26.27 -0.68 -12.72
C LYS A 276 -26.98 0.58 -13.23
N SER A 277 -28.21 0.48 -13.70
CA SER A 277 -28.96 1.64 -14.21
C SER A 277 -29.25 2.72 -13.16
N GLU A 278 -29.15 2.38 -11.87
CA GLU A 278 -29.43 3.30 -10.76
C GLU A 278 -28.19 4.16 -10.34
N ASN A 279 -27.05 3.97 -10.98
CA ASN A 279 -25.80 4.72 -10.74
C ASN A 279 -25.27 4.72 -9.30
N ILE A 280 -25.77 3.86 -8.42
CA ILE A 280 -25.36 3.82 -7.01
C ILE A 280 -23.90 3.43 -6.83
N PHE A 281 -23.37 2.55 -7.70
CA PHE A 281 -21.97 2.12 -7.67
C PHE A 281 -21.03 3.29 -7.94
N ASP A 282 -21.28 4.10 -8.96
CA ASP A 282 -20.46 5.26 -9.31
C ASP A 282 -20.57 6.36 -8.24
N ARG A 283 -21.75 6.51 -7.62
CA ARG A 283 -21.93 7.40 -6.50
C ARG A 283 -21.05 6.99 -5.30
N VAL A 284 -20.95 5.69 -4.99
CA VAL A 284 -20.09 5.20 -3.90
C VAL A 284 -18.61 5.33 -4.28
N ILE A 285 -18.22 5.23 -5.55
CA ILE A 285 -16.85 5.53 -5.99
C ILE A 285 -16.45 6.98 -5.70
N ALA A 286 -17.38 7.93 -5.84
CA ALA A 286 -17.12 9.35 -5.60
C ALA A 286 -16.97 9.73 -4.11
N ILE A 287 -17.34 8.84 -3.19
CA ILE A 287 -17.39 9.09 -1.74
C ILE A 287 -16.08 9.67 -1.17
N LYS A 288 -14.93 9.26 -1.71
CA LYS A 288 -13.60 9.72 -1.29
C LYS A 288 -13.39 11.22 -1.51
N TYR A 289 -14.07 11.81 -2.51
CA TYR A 289 -14.04 13.23 -2.84
C TYR A 289 -15.22 14.00 -2.22
N ASP A 290 -16.40 13.38 -2.22
CA ASP A 290 -17.65 14.03 -1.81
C ASP A 290 -17.76 14.17 -0.29
N VAL A 291 -17.04 13.33 0.47
CA VAL A 291 -17.00 13.40 1.93
C VAL A 291 -15.67 13.98 2.38
N PRO A 292 -15.63 15.27 2.81
CA PRO A 292 -14.44 15.88 3.38
C PRO A 292 -13.95 15.15 4.64
N ASN A 293 -12.64 15.27 4.94
CA ASN A 293 -12.05 14.62 6.10
C ASN A 293 -12.59 15.09 7.45
N ASP A 294 -13.16 16.31 7.51
CA ASP A 294 -13.75 16.95 8.68
C ASP A 294 -15.28 16.78 8.79
N ARG A 295 -15.93 16.10 7.82
CA ARG A 295 -17.39 15.97 7.76
C ARG A 295 -17.84 14.51 7.59
N LEU A 296 -17.32 13.63 8.43
CA LEU A 296 -17.60 12.18 8.36
C LEU A 296 -19.04 11.79 8.65
N GLU A 297 -19.86 12.69 9.19
CA GLU A 297 -21.30 12.49 9.35
C GLU A 297 -22.04 12.31 8.01
N LEU A 298 -21.48 12.82 6.91
CA LEU A 298 -22.05 12.67 5.57
C LEU A 298 -22.10 11.22 5.08
N PHE A 299 -21.31 10.30 5.63
CA PHE A 299 -21.44 8.87 5.33
C PHE A 299 -22.85 8.32 5.62
N ALA A 300 -23.56 8.86 6.60
CA ALA A 300 -24.93 8.46 6.88
C ALA A 300 -25.89 8.73 5.70
N GLN A 301 -25.61 9.74 4.86
CA GLN A 301 -26.39 9.98 3.66
C GLN A 301 -26.21 8.87 2.63
N TYR A 302 -24.99 8.38 2.45
CA TYR A 302 -24.72 7.26 1.53
C TYR A 302 -25.44 5.99 1.94
N HIS A 303 -25.53 5.69 3.24
CA HIS A 303 -26.33 4.56 3.73
C HIS A 303 -27.80 4.73 3.38
N ARG A 304 -28.40 5.93 3.59
CA ARG A 304 -29.79 6.21 3.19
C ARG A 304 -30.01 6.09 1.68
N ASP A 305 -29.03 6.53 0.87
CA ASP A 305 -29.13 6.42 -0.59
C ASP A 305 -29.06 4.95 -1.05
N ILE A 306 -28.26 4.11 -0.38
CA ILE A 306 -28.21 2.67 -0.64
C ILE A 306 -29.53 2.00 -0.22
N ASP A 307 -30.14 2.42 0.89
CA ASP A 307 -31.46 1.92 1.30
C ASP A 307 -32.56 2.34 0.31
N ALA A 308 -32.54 3.59 -0.13
CA ALA A 308 -33.47 4.10 -1.15
C ALA A 308 -33.30 3.35 -2.48
N PHE A 309 -32.07 3.10 -2.90
CA PHE A 309 -31.77 2.25 -4.07
C PHE A 309 -32.37 0.85 -3.91
N TYR A 310 -32.17 0.21 -2.76
CA TYR A 310 -32.70 -1.12 -2.49
C TYR A 310 -34.24 -1.16 -2.62
N GLN A 311 -34.93 -0.20 -2.00
CA GLN A 311 -36.38 -0.10 -2.05
C GLN A 311 -36.89 0.18 -3.48
N HIS A 312 -36.23 1.12 -4.19
CA HIS A 312 -36.61 1.47 -5.55
C HIS A 312 -36.53 0.29 -6.53
N VAL A 313 -35.48 -0.53 -6.43
CA VAL A 313 -35.34 -1.74 -7.26
C VAL A 313 -36.41 -2.76 -6.95
N LEU A 314 -36.79 -2.93 -5.68
CA LEU A 314 -37.90 -3.82 -5.28
C LEU A 314 -39.26 -3.36 -5.87
N GLU A 315 -39.53 -2.05 -5.80
CA GLU A 315 -40.83 -1.49 -6.29
C GLU A 315 -40.93 -1.54 -7.83
N LYS A 316 -39.83 -1.36 -8.55
CA LYS A 316 -39.83 -1.40 -10.03
C LYS A 316 -40.16 -2.77 -10.62
N ASN A 317 -40.02 -3.83 -9.86
CA ASN A 317 -40.17 -5.21 -10.33
C ASN A 317 -41.18 -6.01 -9.48
N ALA A 318 -41.97 -5.33 -8.64
CA ALA A 318 -43.17 -5.86 -8.01
C ALA A 318 -44.39 -5.64 -8.94
#